data_6b0a5e0effaaecff51ec3d91be357add
#
_entry.id   6b0a5e0effaaecff51ec3d91be357add
#
_cell.length_a   1.000
_cell.length_b   1.000
_cell.length_c   1.000
_cell.angle_alpha   90.00
_cell.angle_beta   90.00
_cell.angle_gamma   90.00
#
_symmetry.space_group_name_H-M   'P 1'
#
loop_
_entity.id
_entity.type
_entity.pdbx_description
1 polymer ?
#
loop_
_entity_poly.entity_id
_entity_poly.type
_entity_poly.pdbx_seq_one_letter_code
_entity_poly.pdbx_strand_id
1 'polypeptide(L)'
;WKGLVGSEMCIRDRSLGGIDRAVDDFYELGEIAKERSIKIGYEALAWGKYVNDHRDAWEIVRRANHENVGIILDSFHTLSKKIDLKSISSIPAEKIFIVQLADAPYYEMDLLYWSRHFRNMPGQGDLPINDFMTYLNHTGYDGYLSLEIFNDNYRSGPRDLIAKDGKRSLISLINETDKKKKNTTIIHNIEFIEFALEEKNLELLENFLITLGFKEIGKHKSKSIKLY
;
A
#
# COMPACT_ATOMS: atom_id res chain seq x y z
N TRP A 1 -2.47 -24.42 2.17
CA TRP A 1 -1.79 -23.17 1.76
C TRP A 1 -2.15 -22.85 0.32
N LYS A 2 -3.07 -21.94 0.11
CA LYS A 2 -3.33 -21.43 -1.24
C LYS A 2 -2.36 -20.25 -1.44
N GLY A 3 -1.17 -20.55 -1.92
CA GLY A 3 -0.16 -19.54 -2.19
C GLY A 3 -0.62 -18.60 -3.31
N LEU A 4 -0.43 -17.32 -3.13
CA LEU A 4 -0.45 -16.35 -4.21
C LEU A 4 0.69 -16.70 -5.18
N VAL A 5 0.34 -17.28 -6.32
CA VAL A 5 1.27 -17.45 -7.43
C VAL A 5 1.01 -16.31 -8.39
N GLY A 6 1.96 -15.42 -8.51
CA GLY A 6 1.89 -14.62 -9.66
C GLY A 6 2.25 -13.19 -9.62
N SER A 7 3.48 -12.90 -9.51
CA SER A 7 3.96 -11.53 -9.72
C SER A 7 4.62 -11.30 -11.09
N GLU A 8 4.93 -12.33 -11.86
CA GLU A 8 5.66 -12.13 -13.12
C GLU A 8 4.81 -11.68 -14.32
N MET A 9 3.50 -11.86 -14.23
CA MET A 9 2.59 -11.44 -15.30
C MET A 9 2.34 -9.92 -15.36
N CYS A 10 2.67 -9.19 -14.31
CA CYS A 10 2.48 -7.74 -14.23
C CYS A 10 3.39 -6.91 -15.14
N ILE A 11 4.31 -7.49 -15.88
CA ILE A 11 5.40 -6.73 -16.52
C ILE A 11 5.12 -6.43 -17.99
N ARG A 12 4.14 -7.08 -18.64
CA ARG A 12 3.99 -6.98 -20.09
C ARG A 12 2.54 -6.91 -20.53
N ASP A 13 2.07 -5.72 -20.78
CA ASP A 13 0.89 -5.52 -21.62
C ASP A 13 1.27 -5.88 -23.09
N ARG A 14 1.09 -7.14 -23.43
CA ARG A 14 1.24 -7.66 -24.79
C ARG A 14 -0.11 -7.97 -25.45
N SER A 15 -1.21 -7.48 -24.87
CA SER A 15 -2.52 -7.65 -25.49
C SER A 15 -2.53 -7.00 -26.88
N LEU A 16 -3.26 -7.60 -27.80
CA LEU A 16 -3.43 -7.07 -29.15
C LEU A 16 -4.39 -5.86 -29.18
N GLY A 17 -4.91 -5.44 -28.03
CA GLY A 17 -5.87 -4.37 -27.88
C GLY A 17 -7.32 -4.79 -28.21
N GLY A 18 -8.25 -3.94 -27.74
CA GLY A 18 -9.69 -4.16 -27.90
C GLY A 18 -10.34 -4.79 -26.67
N ILE A 19 -11.30 -4.05 -26.08
CA ILE A 19 -12.04 -4.49 -24.89
C ILE A 19 -12.81 -5.78 -25.21
N ASP A 20 -13.47 -5.87 -26.35
CA ASP A 20 -14.29 -7.03 -26.72
C ASP A 20 -13.46 -8.31 -26.78
N ARG A 21 -12.29 -8.27 -27.40
CA ARG A 21 -11.37 -9.40 -27.41
C ARG A 21 -10.93 -9.79 -26.00
N ALA A 22 -10.56 -8.80 -25.17
CA ALA A 22 -10.15 -9.07 -23.81
C ALA A 22 -11.27 -9.72 -22.98
N VAL A 23 -12.53 -9.36 -23.23
CA VAL A 23 -13.69 -9.98 -22.60
C VAL A 23 -13.75 -11.47 -22.94
N ASP A 24 -13.62 -11.82 -24.22
CA ASP A 24 -13.67 -13.21 -24.67
C ASP A 24 -12.49 -14.03 -24.10
N ASP A 25 -11.28 -13.45 -24.17
CA ASP A 25 -10.05 -14.07 -23.63
C ASP A 25 -10.17 -14.31 -22.10
N PHE A 26 -10.71 -13.36 -21.34
CA PHE A 26 -10.91 -13.51 -19.89
C PHE A 26 -12.04 -14.48 -19.56
N TYR A 27 -13.06 -14.62 -20.37
CA TYR A 27 -14.08 -15.64 -20.21
C TYR A 27 -13.46 -17.05 -20.37
N GLU A 28 -12.73 -17.28 -21.47
CA GLU A 28 -12.04 -18.55 -21.72
C GLU A 28 -11.02 -18.88 -20.61
N LEU A 29 -10.24 -17.89 -20.19
CA LEU A 29 -9.30 -18.04 -19.08
C LEU A 29 -10.01 -18.37 -17.76
N GLY A 30 -11.20 -17.80 -17.53
CA GLY A 30 -12.06 -18.12 -16.41
C GLY A 30 -12.50 -19.58 -16.37
N GLU A 31 -12.91 -20.14 -17.51
CA GLU A 31 -13.26 -21.56 -17.62
C GLU A 31 -12.06 -22.47 -17.28
N ILE A 32 -10.87 -22.15 -17.81
CA ILE A 32 -9.63 -22.87 -17.48
C ILE A 32 -9.30 -22.79 -15.99
N ALA A 33 -9.52 -21.62 -15.38
CA ALA A 33 -9.30 -21.40 -13.96
C ALA A 33 -10.28 -22.18 -13.08
N LYS A 34 -11.54 -22.25 -13.50
CA LYS A 34 -12.59 -23.01 -12.83
C LYS A 34 -12.26 -24.47 -12.74
N GLU A 35 -11.80 -25.11 -13.83
CA GLU A 35 -11.36 -26.51 -13.84
C GLU A 35 -10.26 -26.80 -12.82
N ARG A 36 -9.47 -25.80 -12.47
CA ARG A 36 -8.34 -25.89 -11.54
C ARG A 36 -8.64 -25.35 -10.15
N SER A 37 -9.87 -24.91 -9.90
CA SER A 37 -10.30 -24.30 -8.63
C SER A 37 -9.43 -23.09 -8.23
N ILE A 38 -9.00 -22.29 -9.21
CA ILE A 38 -8.24 -21.05 -9.00
C ILE A 38 -9.05 -19.84 -9.44
N LYS A 39 -8.67 -18.67 -8.97
CA LYS A 39 -9.25 -17.38 -9.35
C LYS A 39 -8.21 -16.55 -10.09
N ILE A 40 -8.67 -15.74 -11.04
CA ILE A 40 -7.86 -14.82 -11.83
C ILE A 40 -8.27 -13.40 -11.49
N GLY A 41 -7.34 -12.61 -11.00
CA GLY A 41 -7.53 -11.19 -10.78
C GLY A 41 -6.86 -10.40 -11.90
N TYR A 42 -7.61 -9.51 -12.57
CA TYR A 42 -7.08 -8.63 -13.58
C TYR A 42 -6.67 -7.30 -12.96
N GLU A 43 -5.43 -6.89 -13.20
CA GLU A 43 -4.85 -5.64 -12.73
C GLU A 43 -4.57 -4.69 -13.90
N ALA A 44 -4.99 -3.43 -13.76
CA ALA A 44 -4.64 -2.37 -14.68
C ALA A 44 -3.35 -1.69 -14.25
N LEU A 45 -2.27 -1.87 -15.00
CA LEU A 45 -0.99 -1.22 -14.74
C LEU A 45 -1.00 0.22 -15.26
N ALA A 46 -0.57 1.19 -14.46
CA ALA A 46 -0.61 2.62 -14.81
C ALA A 46 0.09 2.96 -16.14
N TRP A 47 1.08 2.17 -16.54
CA TRP A 47 1.82 2.27 -17.81
C TRP A 47 1.30 1.34 -18.91
N GLY A 48 0.20 0.64 -18.67
CA GLY A 48 -0.40 -0.26 -19.65
C GLY A 48 -0.74 0.46 -20.94
N LYS A 49 -0.55 -0.21 -22.07
CA LYS A 49 -0.78 0.39 -23.39
C LYS A 49 -2.26 0.54 -23.72
N TYR A 50 -3.07 -0.46 -23.36
CA TYR A 50 -4.49 -0.51 -23.72
C TYR A 50 -5.41 -0.44 -22.50
N VAL A 51 -5.03 -1.14 -21.43
CA VAL A 51 -5.75 -1.11 -20.16
C VAL A 51 -4.77 -0.61 -19.08
N ASN A 52 -5.00 0.61 -18.64
CA ASN A 52 -4.15 1.28 -17.67
C ASN A 52 -4.94 2.05 -16.61
N ASP A 53 -6.22 1.69 -16.49
CA ASP A 53 -7.18 2.26 -15.58
C ASP A 53 -8.05 1.14 -15.02
N HIS A 54 -8.26 1.11 -13.72
CA HIS A 54 -9.07 0.07 -13.08
C HIS A 54 -10.52 0.04 -13.62
N ARG A 55 -11.02 1.14 -14.16
CA ARG A 55 -12.36 1.20 -14.77
C ARG A 55 -12.44 0.37 -16.05
N ASP A 56 -11.39 0.41 -16.88
CA ASP A 56 -11.31 -0.43 -18.08
C ASP A 56 -11.14 -1.91 -17.72
N ALA A 57 -10.29 -2.20 -16.73
CA ALA A 57 -10.15 -3.57 -16.22
C ALA A 57 -11.48 -4.10 -15.64
N TRP A 58 -12.20 -3.26 -14.89
CA TRP A 58 -13.52 -3.60 -14.37
C TRP A 58 -14.55 -3.81 -15.49
N GLU A 59 -14.55 -2.99 -16.53
CA GLU A 59 -15.44 -3.17 -17.68
C GLU A 59 -15.23 -4.53 -18.36
N ILE A 60 -13.98 -4.95 -18.54
CA ILE A 60 -13.63 -6.26 -19.08
C ILE A 60 -14.11 -7.38 -18.16
N VAL A 61 -13.79 -7.32 -16.86
CA VAL A 61 -14.19 -8.33 -15.88
C VAL A 61 -15.71 -8.43 -15.75
N ARG A 62 -16.39 -7.28 -15.71
CA ARG A 62 -17.85 -7.21 -15.63
C ARG A 62 -18.53 -7.85 -16.84
N ARG A 63 -17.99 -7.59 -18.04
CA ARG A 63 -18.52 -8.14 -19.29
C ARG A 63 -18.18 -9.61 -19.49
N ALA A 64 -16.99 -10.04 -19.11
CA ALA A 64 -16.64 -11.46 -19.10
C ALA A 64 -17.57 -12.27 -18.18
N ASN A 65 -18.09 -11.63 -17.15
CA ASN A 65 -19.12 -12.18 -16.23
C ASN A 65 -18.86 -13.61 -15.77
N HIS A 66 -17.59 -13.91 -15.43
CA HIS A 66 -17.18 -15.23 -14.98
C HIS A 66 -16.86 -15.24 -13.48
N GLU A 67 -17.31 -16.29 -12.75
CA GLU A 67 -17.17 -16.38 -11.29
C GLU A 67 -15.70 -16.44 -10.83
N ASN A 68 -14.82 -17.05 -11.63
CA ASN A 68 -13.40 -17.18 -11.36
C ASN A 68 -12.56 -15.98 -11.85
N VAL A 69 -13.19 -14.96 -12.45
CA VAL A 69 -12.52 -13.74 -12.92
C VAL A 69 -12.98 -12.55 -12.08
N GLY A 70 -12.04 -11.81 -11.56
CA GLY A 70 -12.24 -10.61 -10.76
C GLY A 70 -11.18 -9.56 -11.04
N ILE A 71 -11.14 -8.51 -10.24
CA ILE A 71 -10.19 -7.42 -10.36
C ILE A 71 -9.18 -7.45 -9.21
N ILE A 72 -7.96 -7.02 -9.48
CA ILE A 72 -6.99 -6.57 -8.48
C ILE A 72 -6.98 -5.05 -8.50
N LEU A 73 -7.15 -4.44 -7.34
CA LEU A 73 -7.03 -3.00 -7.16
C LEU A 73 -5.70 -2.67 -6.52
N ASP A 74 -4.81 -2.04 -7.26
CA ASP A 74 -3.57 -1.48 -6.74
C ASP A 74 -3.73 0.03 -6.55
N SER A 75 -3.47 0.50 -5.33
CA SER A 75 -3.61 1.91 -4.96
C SER A 75 -2.63 2.79 -5.72
N PHE A 76 -1.39 2.36 -5.95
CA PHE A 76 -0.41 3.15 -6.69
C PHE A 76 -0.90 3.41 -8.12
N HIS A 77 -1.37 2.39 -8.84
CA HIS A 77 -1.81 2.55 -10.23
C HIS A 77 -3.02 3.49 -10.35
N THR A 78 -3.91 3.46 -9.38
CA THR A 78 -5.07 4.34 -9.34
C THR A 78 -4.70 5.77 -8.98
N LEU A 79 -3.90 5.95 -7.91
CA LEU A 79 -3.59 7.24 -7.33
C LEU A 79 -2.56 8.04 -8.15
N SER A 80 -1.53 7.37 -8.69
CA SER A 80 -0.52 8.01 -9.53
C SER A 80 -1.10 8.63 -10.81
N LYS A 81 -2.19 8.07 -11.30
CA LYS A 81 -2.93 8.59 -12.47
C LYS A 81 -4.06 9.54 -12.10
N LYS A 82 -4.29 9.79 -10.80
CA LYS A 82 -5.38 10.66 -10.31
C LYS A 82 -6.77 10.23 -10.82
N ILE A 83 -7.00 8.91 -10.90
CA ILE A 83 -8.29 8.36 -11.34
C ILE A 83 -9.35 8.67 -10.30
N ASP A 84 -10.58 8.99 -10.75
CA ASP A 84 -11.71 9.25 -9.84
C ASP A 84 -12.03 8.02 -8.99
N LEU A 85 -11.75 8.13 -7.70
CA LEU A 85 -11.90 7.06 -6.72
C LEU A 85 -13.36 6.63 -6.49
N LYS A 86 -14.33 7.48 -6.82
CA LYS A 86 -15.77 7.13 -6.73
C LYS A 86 -16.11 5.90 -7.56
N SER A 87 -15.38 5.68 -8.66
CA SER A 87 -15.56 4.51 -9.51
C SER A 87 -15.33 3.18 -8.80
N ILE A 88 -14.46 3.15 -7.78
CA ILE A 88 -14.21 1.95 -6.96
C ILE A 88 -15.49 1.47 -6.28
N SER A 89 -16.32 2.39 -5.75
CA SER A 89 -17.55 2.04 -5.06
C SER A 89 -18.60 1.34 -5.92
N SER A 90 -18.43 1.34 -7.25
CA SER A 90 -19.30 0.63 -8.18
C SER A 90 -18.92 -0.84 -8.39
N ILE A 91 -17.79 -1.28 -7.88
CA ILE A 91 -17.29 -2.64 -8.04
C ILE A 91 -17.84 -3.52 -6.90
N PRO A 92 -18.56 -4.60 -7.20
CA PRO A 92 -19.03 -5.52 -6.16
C PRO A 92 -17.87 -6.15 -5.39
N ALA A 93 -17.99 -6.23 -4.07
CA ALA A 93 -16.91 -6.73 -3.21
C ALA A 93 -16.41 -8.12 -3.60
N GLU A 94 -17.31 -9.00 -4.01
CA GLU A 94 -17.01 -10.38 -4.42
C GLU A 94 -16.20 -10.47 -5.72
N LYS A 95 -16.13 -9.37 -6.48
CA LYS A 95 -15.30 -9.25 -7.69
C LYS A 95 -13.94 -8.61 -7.43
N ILE A 96 -13.70 -8.08 -6.27
CA ILE A 96 -12.39 -7.61 -5.85
C ILE A 96 -11.66 -8.78 -5.18
N PHE A 97 -10.67 -9.35 -5.84
CA PHE A 97 -10.00 -10.55 -5.32
C PHE A 97 -8.83 -10.23 -4.40
N ILE A 98 -8.12 -9.16 -4.70
CA ILE A 98 -7.00 -8.66 -3.88
C ILE A 98 -6.94 -7.16 -4.01
N VAL A 99 -6.55 -6.51 -2.91
CA VAL A 99 -6.17 -5.10 -2.90
C VAL A 99 -4.70 -4.98 -2.57
N GLN A 100 -3.95 -4.33 -3.45
CA GLN A 100 -2.54 -4.03 -3.27
C GLN A 100 -2.40 -2.56 -2.84
N LEU A 101 -1.64 -2.36 -1.77
CA LEU A 101 -1.48 -1.05 -1.16
C LEU A 101 -0.02 -0.62 -1.24
N ALA A 102 0.17 0.56 -1.77
CA ALA A 102 1.41 1.32 -1.76
C ALA A 102 1.09 2.81 -1.74
N ASP A 103 1.93 3.55 -1.06
CA ASP A 103 2.01 5.00 -1.13
C ASP A 103 3.26 5.38 -1.95
N ALA A 104 3.50 6.65 -2.20
CA ALA A 104 4.72 7.14 -2.82
C ALA A 104 4.87 8.66 -2.59
N PRO A 105 6.10 9.20 -2.57
CA PRO A 105 6.30 10.63 -2.63
C PRO A 105 5.82 11.13 -4.00
N TYR A 106 5.28 12.34 -4.04
CA TYR A 106 4.75 12.91 -5.29
C TYR A 106 5.90 13.40 -6.20
N TYR A 107 6.11 12.69 -7.31
CA TYR A 107 7.09 13.04 -8.32
C TYR A 107 6.47 13.12 -9.72
N GLU A 108 6.93 14.05 -10.54
CA GLU A 108 6.66 14.05 -11.98
C GLU A 108 7.73 13.24 -12.70
N MET A 109 7.44 11.97 -12.95
CA MET A 109 8.35 11.07 -13.66
C MET A 109 7.58 9.99 -14.41
N ASP A 110 8.30 9.16 -15.17
CA ASP A 110 7.75 7.99 -15.81
C ASP A 110 7.09 7.06 -14.78
N LEU A 111 5.85 6.64 -15.06
CA LEU A 111 5.03 5.87 -14.12
C LEU A 111 5.62 4.50 -13.78
N LEU A 112 6.25 3.83 -14.76
CA LEU A 112 6.89 2.55 -14.53
C LEU A 112 8.11 2.73 -13.60
N TYR A 113 8.94 3.74 -13.87
CA TYR A 113 10.10 4.04 -13.05
C TYR A 113 9.69 4.42 -11.62
N TRP A 114 8.70 5.29 -11.49
CA TRP A 114 8.14 5.69 -10.19
C TRP A 114 7.63 4.47 -9.41
N SER A 115 6.83 3.62 -10.05
CA SER A 115 6.32 2.39 -9.45
C SER A 115 7.41 1.44 -8.97
N ARG A 116 8.53 1.33 -9.72
CA ARG A 116 9.56 0.32 -9.46
C ARG A 116 10.56 0.70 -8.38
N HIS A 117 10.68 1.99 -8.08
CA HIS A 117 11.77 2.48 -7.24
C HIS A 117 11.33 3.30 -6.03
N PHE A 118 10.10 3.84 -6.03
CA PHE A 118 9.71 4.87 -5.06
C PHE A 118 8.41 4.58 -4.32
N ARG A 119 7.88 3.37 -4.37
CA ARG A 119 6.72 3.01 -3.55
C ARG A 119 7.10 2.98 -2.07
N ASN A 120 6.29 3.63 -1.24
CA ASN A 120 6.42 3.63 0.21
C ASN A 120 5.30 2.82 0.87
N MET A 121 5.49 2.52 2.15
CA MET A 121 4.41 1.97 2.96
C MET A 121 3.25 2.96 3.03
N PRO A 122 1.99 2.51 3.11
CA PRO A 122 0.82 3.38 3.26
C PRO A 122 0.99 4.39 4.40
N GLY A 123 0.72 5.67 4.12
CA GLY A 123 0.89 6.78 5.05
C GLY A 123 2.32 7.32 5.17
N GLN A 124 3.26 6.82 4.36
CA GLN A 124 4.66 7.29 4.31
C GLN A 124 4.99 8.01 3.00
N GLY A 125 3.99 8.44 2.25
CA GLY A 125 4.11 9.20 1.02
C GLY A 125 3.09 10.33 0.96
N ASP A 126 2.83 10.80 -0.25
CA ASP A 126 1.97 11.95 -0.52
C ASP A 126 0.69 11.57 -1.28
N LEU A 127 0.51 10.31 -1.63
CA LEU A 127 -0.67 9.85 -2.35
C LEU A 127 -1.89 9.79 -1.41
N PRO A 128 -3.11 10.11 -1.90
CA PRO A 128 -4.32 10.13 -1.06
C PRO A 128 -4.83 8.70 -0.75
N ILE A 129 -3.98 7.91 -0.07
CA ILE A 129 -4.25 6.49 0.24
C ILE A 129 -5.46 6.32 1.17
N ASN A 130 -5.72 7.26 2.07
CA ASN A 130 -6.88 7.25 2.96
C ASN A 130 -8.20 7.39 2.18
N ASP A 131 -8.19 8.22 1.12
CA ASP A 131 -9.35 8.36 0.24
C ASP A 131 -9.60 7.07 -0.55
N PHE A 132 -8.55 6.45 -1.08
CA PHE A 132 -8.65 5.14 -1.73
C PHE A 132 -9.31 4.10 -0.81
N MET A 133 -8.83 3.97 0.42
CA MET A 133 -9.41 3.06 1.41
C MET A 133 -10.84 3.41 1.78
N THR A 134 -11.19 4.70 1.83
CA THR A 134 -12.56 5.14 2.10
C THR A 134 -13.52 4.63 1.02
N TYR A 135 -13.16 4.78 -0.26
CA TYR A 135 -13.98 4.27 -1.37
C TYR A 135 -14.00 2.75 -1.47
N LEU A 136 -12.89 2.08 -1.13
CA LEU A 136 -12.83 0.64 -1.00
C LEU A 136 -13.79 0.14 0.10
N ASN A 137 -13.79 0.76 1.28
CA ASN A 137 -14.67 0.40 2.38
C ASN A 137 -16.17 0.55 2.01
N HIS A 138 -16.51 1.47 1.10
CA HIS A 138 -17.88 1.60 0.61
C HIS A 138 -18.34 0.41 -0.24
N THR A 139 -17.44 -0.39 -0.80
CA THR A 139 -17.80 -1.63 -1.52
C THR A 139 -18.22 -2.75 -0.58
N GLY A 140 -17.84 -2.67 0.70
CA GLY A 140 -17.99 -3.77 1.66
C GLY A 140 -16.90 -4.85 1.54
N TYR A 141 -15.79 -4.56 0.84
CA TYR A 141 -14.67 -5.49 0.72
C TYR A 141 -14.07 -5.82 2.09
N ASP A 142 -13.94 -7.11 2.38
CA ASP A 142 -13.37 -7.66 3.62
C ASP A 142 -12.22 -8.67 3.36
N GLY A 143 -11.71 -8.67 2.13
CA GLY A 143 -10.63 -9.57 1.71
C GLY A 143 -9.24 -9.09 2.11
N TYR A 144 -8.24 -9.65 1.44
CA TYR A 144 -6.83 -9.41 1.78
C TYR A 144 -6.34 -8.04 1.31
N LEU A 145 -5.69 -7.32 2.22
CA LEU A 145 -4.88 -6.13 1.93
C LEU A 145 -3.41 -6.55 1.87
N SER A 146 -2.80 -6.40 0.72
CA SER A 146 -1.42 -6.78 0.45
C SER A 146 -0.55 -5.54 0.27
N LEU A 147 0.66 -5.53 0.84
CA LEU A 147 1.64 -4.50 0.52
C LEU A 147 2.39 -4.89 -0.75
N GLU A 148 2.42 -3.99 -1.73
CA GLU A 148 3.23 -4.14 -2.93
C GLU A 148 4.23 -2.99 -3.06
N ILE A 149 5.34 -3.11 -2.34
CA ILE A 149 6.31 -2.03 -2.14
C ILE A 149 7.58 -2.29 -2.94
N PHE A 150 7.69 -1.61 -4.08
CA PHE A 150 8.91 -1.59 -4.87
C PHE A 150 9.72 -0.33 -4.53
N ASN A 151 10.73 -0.50 -3.68
CA ASN A 151 11.60 0.57 -3.23
C ASN A 151 13.01 0.04 -3.02
N ASP A 152 14.00 0.72 -3.60
CA ASP A 152 15.37 0.27 -3.57
C ASP A 152 15.97 0.30 -2.16
N ASN A 153 15.56 1.26 -1.33
CA ASN A 153 16.01 1.34 0.07
C ASN A 153 15.48 0.15 0.89
N TYR A 154 14.24 -0.27 0.66
CA TYR A 154 13.66 -1.40 1.38
C TYR A 154 14.28 -2.73 0.94
N ARG A 155 14.67 -2.86 -0.33
CA ARG A 155 15.34 -4.08 -0.83
C ARG A 155 16.66 -4.37 -0.13
N SER A 156 17.38 -3.33 0.28
CA SER A 156 18.68 -3.42 0.94
C SER A 156 18.58 -3.42 2.48
N GLY A 157 17.43 -3.13 3.04
CA GLY A 157 17.22 -2.95 4.48
C GLY A 157 17.00 -4.27 5.25
N PRO A 158 17.00 -4.18 6.61
CA PRO A 158 16.70 -5.32 7.49
C PRO A 158 15.26 -5.80 7.31
N ARG A 159 15.09 -7.03 6.86
CA ARG A 159 13.78 -7.60 6.46
C ARG A 159 12.75 -7.61 7.59
N ASP A 160 13.18 -7.93 8.81
CA ASP A 160 12.30 -7.99 9.99
C ASP A 160 11.78 -6.60 10.39
N LEU A 161 12.59 -5.57 10.29
CA LEU A 161 12.19 -4.19 10.55
C LEU A 161 11.21 -3.70 9.48
N ILE A 162 11.50 -3.96 8.21
CA ILE A 162 10.62 -3.60 7.09
C ILE A 162 9.26 -4.30 7.22
N ALA A 163 9.24 -5.59 7.56
CA ALA A 163 7.99 -6.32 7.76
C ALA A 163 7.17 -5.78 8.94
N LYS A 164 7.84 -5.39 10.04
CA LYS A 164 7.18 -4.76 11.20
C LYS A 164 6.61 -3.39 10.83
N ASP A 165 7.36 -2.59 10.09
CA ASP A 165 6.93 -1.27 9.63
C ASP A 165 5.73 -1.38 8.69
N GLY A 166 5.80 -2.27 7.70
CA GLY A 166 4.68 -2.55 6.80
C GLY A 166 3.41 -2.99 7.54
N LYS A 167 3.54 -3.87 8.55
CA LYS A 167 2.40 -4.26 9.38
C LYS A 167 1.81 -3.08 10.16
N ARG A 168 2.65 -2.22 10.72
CA ARG A 168 2.19 -1.02 11.46
C ARG A 168 1.49 -0.04 10.54
N SER A 169 2.03 0.17 9.35
CA SER A 169 1.45 1.02 8.32
C SER A 169 0.04 0.55 7.92
N LEU A 170 -0.16 -0.76 7.67
CA LEU A 170 -1.48 -1.31 7.39
C LEU A 170 -2.46 -1.12 8.56
N ILE A 171 -2.02 -1.36 9.79
CA ILE A 171 -2.84 -1.19 10.99
C ILE A 171 -3.25 0.29 11.15
N SER A 172 -2.32 1.23 10.93
CA SER A 172 -2.62 2.67 10.98
C SER A 172 -3.66 3.04 9.95
N LEU A 173 -3.44 2.67 8.68
CA LEU A 173 -4.36 2.96 7.59
C LEU A 173 -5.77 2.40 7.83
N ILE A 174 -5.89 1.16 8.30
CA ILE A 174 -7.18 0.54 8.63
C ILE A 174 -7.87 1.32 9.76
N ASN A 175 -7.15 1.64 10.83
CA ASN A 175 -7.72 2.36 11.97
C ASN A 175 -8.17 3.79 11.62
N GLU A 176 -7.45 4.48 10.74
CA GLU A 176 -7.79 5.83 10.28
C GLU A 176 -9.03 5.86 9.40
N THR A 177 -9.22 4.81 8.60
CA THR A 177 -10.31 4.74 7.61
C THR A 177 -11.54 3.96 8.11
N ASP A 178 -11.44 3.22 9.23
CA ASP A 178 -12.57 2.52 9.84
C ASP A 178 -13.42 3.48 10.69
N LYS A 179 -14.54 3.93 10.13
CA LYS A 179 -15.49 4.82 10.81
C LYS A 179 -16.11 4.22 12.09
N LYS A 180 -16.01 2.90 12.30
CA LYS A 180 -16.56 2.21 13.48
C LYS A 180 -15.62 2.28 14.70
N LYS A 181 -14.34 2.53 14.51
CA LYS A 181 -13.32 2.64 15.57
C LYS A 181 -12.94 4.08 15.86
N LYS A 182 -13.89 4.90 16.30
CA LYS A 182 -13.58 6.21 16.92
C LYS A 182 -13.12 6.05 18.37
N ASN A 183 -12.04 5.34 18.62
CA ASN A 183 -11.20 5.60 19.78
C ASN A 183 -10.00 6.43 19.30
N THR A 184 -10.25 7.69 19.06
CA THR A 184 -9.19 8.64 18.74
C THR A 184 -8.39 8.90 20.02
N THR A 185 -7.27 8.20 20.16
CA THR A 185 -6.21 8.72 21.00
C THR A 185 -5.75 10.01 20.35
N ILE A 186 -6.12 11.13 20.95
CA ILE A 186 -5.67 12.44 20.47
C ILE A 186 -4.23 12.59 20.94
N ILE A 187 -3.28 12.55 20.02
CA ILE A 187 -1.89 12.89 20.30
C ILE A 187 -1.84 14.42 20.32
N HIS A 188 -1.70 14.98 21.52
CA HIS A 188 -1.64 16.43 21.68
C HIS A 188 -0.24 16.97 21.42
N ASN A 189 0.79 16.23 21.83
CA ASN A 189 2.16 16.73 21.88
C ASN A 189 3.16 15.59 22.08
N ILE A 190 4.43 15.87 21.82
CA ILE A 190 5.57 15.07 22.30
C ILE A 190 6.02 15.68 23.60
N GLU A 191 5.78 14.99 24.71
CA GLU A 191 6.16 15.49 26.04
C GLU A 191 7.67 15.36 26.27
N PHE A 192 8.28 14.25 25.85
CA PHE A 192 9.71 14.03 25.94
C PHE A 192 10.15 12.94 24.98
N ILE A 193 11.45 12.88 24.74
CA ILE A 193 12.13 11.78 24.04
C ILE A 193 13.15 11.20 25.00
N GLU A 194 13.09 9.89 25.22
CA GLU A 194 14.04 9.17 26.07
C GLU A 194 15.03 8.38 25.21
N PHE A 195 16.32 8.59 25.43
CA PHE A 195 17.40 7.85 24.81
C PHE A 195 17.99 6.85 25.80
N ALA A 196 17.87 5.56 25.52
CA ALA A 196 18.57 4.52 26.25
C ALA A 196 19.97 4.31 25.66
N LEU A 197 21.02 4.54 26.45
CA LEU A 197 22.40 4.54 26.00
C LEU A 197 23.25 3.62 26.86
N GLU A 198 24.29 3.04 26.27
CA GLU A 198 25.43 2.51 27.00
C GLU A 198 26.30 3.66 27.53
N GLU A 199 26.88 3.47 28.71
CA GLU A 199 27.67 4.50 29.39
C GLU A 199 28.78 5.10 28.51
N LYS A 200 29.42 4.28 27.69
CA LYS A 200 30.47 4.72 26.74
C LYS A 200 30.00 5.75 25.67
N ASN A 201 28.69 5.80 25.41
CA ASN A 201 28.10 6.70 24.39
C ASN A 201 27.46 7.96 25.01
N LEU A 202 27.45 8.05 26.34
CA LEU A 202 26.79 9.14 27.04
C LEU A 202 27.37 10.50 26.68
N GLU A 203 28.71 10.63 26.76
CA GLU A 203 29.41 11.90 26.45
C GLU A 203 29.17 12.38 25.03
N LEU A 204 29.08 11.46 24.06
CA LEU A 204 28.80 11.78 22.67
C LEU A 204 27.43 12.40 22.51
N LEU A 205 26.38 11.80 23.13
CA LEU A 205 25.03 12.36 23.06
C LEU A 205 24.92 13.67 23.84
N GLU A 206 25.53 13.79 25.01
CA GLU A 206 25.55 15.03 25.77
C GLU A 206 26.14 16.21 24.97
N ASN A 207 27.29 15.99 24.35
CA ASN A 207 27.91 17.00 23.48
C ASN A 207 27.03 17.36 22.29
N PHE A 208 26.37 16.38 21.69
CA PHE A 208 25.42 16.62 20.60
C PHE A 208 24.22 17.46 21.05
N LEU A 209 23.60 17.13 22.17
CA LEU A 209 22.46 17.87 22.72
C LEU A 209 22.86 19.32 23.07
N ILE A 210 24.04 19.52 23.69
CA ILE A 210 24.55 20.86 24.02
C ILE A 210 24.78 21.66 22.73
N THR A 211 25.34 21.04 21.70
CA THR A 211 25.55 21.69 20.37
C THR A 211 24.24 22.13 19.75
N LEU A 212 23.15 21.38 19.94
CA LEU A 212 21.81 21.74 19.50
C LEU A 212 21.12 22.80 20.39
N GLY A 213 21.76 23.23 21.47
CA GLY A 213 21.25 24.26 22.36
C GLY A 213 20.47 23.75 23.56
N PHE A 214 20.40 22.45 23.79
CA PHE A 214 19.82 21.88 25.01
C PHE A 214 20.73 22.14 26.20
N LYS A 215 20.14 22.19 27.38
CA LYS A 215 20.86 22.38 28.66
C LYS A 215 20.38 21.31 29.66
N GLU A 216 21.31 20.73 30.41
CA GLU A 216 20.93 19.85 31.52
C GLU A 216 20.15 20.66 32.57
N ILE A 217 18.90 20.29 32.81
CA ILE A 217 18.01 20.98 33.76
C ILE A 217 17.67 20.11 34.97
N GLY A 218 18.05 18.84 34.96
CA GLY A 218 17.80 17.97 36.09
C GLY A 218 18.43 16.60 36.01
N LYS A 219 18.45 15.91 37.17
CA LYS A 219 18.84 14.50 37.31
C LYS A 219 17.81 13.75 38.14
N HIS A 220 17.56 12.51 37.76
CA HIS A 220 16.66 11.65 38.52
C HIS A 220 17.31 11.29 39.88
N LYS A 221 16.53 11.31 40.95
CA LYS A 221 17.04 11.12 42.34
C LYS A 221 17.67 9.74 42.62
N SER A 222 17.25 8.69 41.90
CA SER A 222 17.66 7.29 42.20
C SER A 222 18.05 6.49 40.95
N LYS A 223 17.98 7.07 39.77
CA LYS A 223 18.32 6.42 38.50
C LYS A 223 19.37 7.24 37.75
N SER A 224 20.18 6.59 36.93
CA SER A 224 21.15 7.26 36.08
C SER A 224 20.44 7.87 34.86
N ILE A 225 19.58 8.88 35.11
CA ILE A 225 18.81 9.60 34.07
C ILE A 225 19.09 11.10 34.25
N LYS A 226 19.41 11.77 33.13
CA LYS A 226 19.57 13.22 33.03
C LYS A 226 18.44 13.79 32.18
N LEU A 227 18.00 15.00 32.48
CA LEU A 227 17.01 15.76 31.75
C LEU A 227 17.67 16.99 31.12
N TYR A 228 17.45 17.17 29.82
CA TYR A 228 17.96 18.30 29.03
C TYR A 228 16.83 19.17 28.51
#